data_e51e7b44aad757aab858516612b62095
#
_entry.id   e51e7b44aad757aab858516612b62095
#
_cell.length_a   1.000
_cell.length_b   1.000
_cell.length_c   1.000
_cell.angle_alpha   90.00
_cell.angle_beta   90.00
_cell.angle_gamma   90.00
#
_symmetry.space_group_name_H-M   'P 1'
#
loop_
_entity.id
_entity.type
_entity.pdbx_description
1 polymer ?
#
loop_
_entity_poly.entity_id
_entity_poly.type
_entity_poly.pdbx_seq_one_letter_code
_entity_poly.pdbx_strand_id
1 'polypeptide(L)'
;AFYEKWLKYSILGEKDNTWRGRIKYYALSSGTTGSPSKRIPVTSEMIRSFQKSSLKQLSILHSLDLPQSFYSTSILTVGGSTKLNYKETHVEGDLSGILKKHTSFIATPFTRPGARISGVKDWSKKLDLIVEKAPKWDVGIIAGIPSWCIMLMERIVAHYNLDSIHDIWPNLYVYVHGGVFMDPYIQRLNLVLGRPIGLLDTYLASEGYFGYQEKTEQKGMRLLLNNGIFFEFIPFNTDNFDENGVVKKNAS
;
A
#
# COMPACT_ATOMS: atom_id res chain seq x y z
N ALA A 1 26.85 -4.04 -3.18
CA ALA A 1 27.83 -3.22 -3.92
C ALA A 1 27.27 -1.86 -4.35
N PHE A 2 26.17 -1.78 -5.16
CA PHE A 2 25.58 -0.50 -5.59
C PHE A 2 25.07 0.33 -4.41
N TYR A 3 24.36 -0.29 -3.49
CA TYR A 3 23.76 0.33 -2.30
C TYR A 3 24.82 1.00 -1.41
N GLU A 4 25.94 0.33 -1.15
CA GLU A 4 27.00 0.85 -0.30
C GLU A 4 27.81 1.95 -1.01
N LYS A 5 28.01 1.81 -2.33
CA LYS A 5 28.82 2.75 -3.09
C LYS A 5 28.13 4.08 -3.36
N TRP A 6 26.84 4.08 -3.72
CA TRP A 6 26.14 5.25 -4.21
C TRP A 6 25.13 5.83 -3.21
N LEU A 7 24.34 4.98 -2.56
CA LEU A 7 23.30 5.44 -1.67
C LEU A 7 23.85 6.10 -0.40
N LYS A 8 25.00 5.65 0.08
CA LYS A 8 25.69 6.24 1.24
C LYS A 8 25.82 7.76 1.14
N TYR A 9 26.27 8.27 0.02
CA TYR A 9 26.46 9.70 -0.22
C TYR A 9 25.12 10.46 -0.26
N SER A 10 24.12 9.87 -0.90
CA SER A 10 22.77 10.46 -0.94
C SER A 10 22.14 10.54 0.47
N ILE A 11 22.35 9.53 1.33
CA ILE A 11 21.90 9.52 2.73
C ILE A 11 22.61 10.62 3.53
N LEU A 12 23.90 10.86 3.27
CA LEU A 12 24.67 11.95 3.88
C LEU A 12 24.24 13.34 3.39
N GLY A 13 23.30 13.39 2.43
CA GLY A 13 22.69 14.63 1.93
C GLY A 13 23.38 15.22 0.72
N GLU A 14 24.32 14.50 0.09
CA GLU A 14 24.92 14.92 -1.16
C GLU A 14 23.89 14.93 -2.27
N LYS A 15 24.04 15.87 -3.19
CA LYS A 15 23.15 16.04 -4.36
C LYS A 15 23.71 15.28 -5.56
N ASP A 16 22.82 14.96 -6.50
CA ASP A 16 23.16 14.49 -7.84
C ASP A 16 24.01 13.21 -7.91
N ASN A 17 23.96 12.35 -6.86
CA ASN A 17 24.69 11.09 -6.83
C ASN A 17 23.95 9.94 -7.54
N THR A 18 22.72 9.64 -7.09
CA THR A 18 21.90 8.55 -7.64
C THR A 18 20.66 9.07 -8.33
N TRP A 19 20.31 10.32 -8.04
CA TRP A 19 19.16 11.04 -8.59
C TRP A 19 19.46 12.52 -8.63
N ARG A 20 18.82 13.26 -9.56
CA ARG A 20 18.99 14.70 -9.67
C ARG A 20 18.47 15.41 -8.42
N GLY A 21 19.27 16.27 -7.83
CA GLY A 21 18.98 17.01 -6.60
C GLY A 21 19.23 16.18 -5.35
N ARG A 22 18.59 16.58 -4.24
CA ARG A 22 18.69 15.91 -2.93
C ARG A 22 17.50 14.99 -2.71
N ILE A 23 17.75 13.75 -2.29
CA ILE A 23 16.71 12.82 -1.86
C ILE A 23 16.32 13.18 -0.43
N LYS A 24 15.05 13.58 -0.25
CA LYS A 24 14.52 14.01 1.03
C LYS A 24 13.94 12.86 1.86
N TYR A 25 13.36 11.86 1.21
CA TYR A 25 12.66 10.78 1.88
C TYR A 25 13.28 9.43 1.58
N TYR A 26 13.32 8.57 2.60
CA TYR A 26 13.73 7.17 2.47
C TYR A 26 12.67 6.27 3.09
N ALA A 27 12.13 5.35 2.31
CA ALA A 27 11.28 4.30 2.80
C ALA A 27 12.13 3.21 3.47
N LEU A 28 11.72 2.77 4.65
CA LEU A 28 12.34 1.64 5.33
C LEU A 28 11.65 0.36 4.84
N SER A 29 12.39 -0.51 4.16
CA SER A 29 11.87 -1.82 3.81
C SER A 29 11.77 -2.69 5.05
N SER A 30 10.72 -3.54 5.11
CA SER A 30 10.70 -4.64 6.07
C SER A 30 11.89 -5.56 5.77
N GLY A 31 12.91 -5.52 6.62
CA GLY A 31 14.04 -6.46 6.49
C GLY A 31 13.51 -7.90 6.55
N THR A 32 14.00 -8.77 5.67
CA THR A 32 13.86 -10.22 5.88
C THR A 32 14.57 -10.59 7.18
N THR A 33 14.06 -11.61 7.87
CA THR A 33 14.53 -12.07 9.19
C THR A 33 16.06 -12.02 9.29
N GLY A 34 16.60 -11.11 10.11
CA GLY A 34 18.03 -11.00 10.38
C GLY A 34 18.83 -9.97 9.57
N SER A 35 18.23 -9.33 8.55
CA SER A 35 18.89 -8.26 7.79
C SER A 35 18.42 -6.88 8.24
N PRO A 36 19.30 -5.87 8.36
CA PRO A 36 18.90 -4.50 8.69
C PRO A 36 17.98 -3.94 7.61
N SER A 37 16.96 -3.17 8.01
CA SER A 37 16.05 -2.50 7.09
C SER A 37 16.83 -1.67 6.07
N LYS A 38 16.53 -1.88 4.78
CA LYS A 38 17.13 -1.09 3.69
C LYS A 38 16.43 0.26 3.59
N ARG A 39 17.19 1.29 3.27
CA ARG A 39 16.68 2.63 2.95
C ARG A 39 16.45 2.73 1.46
N ILE A 40 15.21 2.82 1.04
CA ILE A 40 14.82 2.96 -0.37
C ILE A 40 14.57 4.45 -0.64
N PRO A 41 15.30 5.07 -1.59
CA PRO A 41 15.09 6.48 -1.92
C PRO A 41 13.69 6.72 -2.47
N VAL A 42 12.99 7.74 -1.94
CA VAL A 42 11.66 8.13 -2.41
C VAL A 42 11.76 9.56 -2.96
N THR A 43 11.82 9.64 -4.28
CA THR A 43 11.92 10.92 -5.00
C THR A 43 10.55 11.57 -5.20
N SER A 44 10.53 12.84 -5.58
CA SER A 44 9.28 13.54 -5.93
C SER A 44 8.59 12.94 -7.15
N GLU A 45 9.38 12.46 -8.11
CA GLU A 45 8.90 11.77 -9.31
C GLU A 45 8.23 10.45 -8.95
N MET A 46 8.84 9.69 -8.06
CA MET A 46 8.27 8.45 -7.53
C MET A 46 6.94 8.71 -6.81
N ILE A 47 6.86 9.73 -5.96
CA ILE A 47 5.60 10.11 -5.27
C ILE A 47 4.52 10.45 -6.30
N ARG A 48 4.83 11.23 -7.34
CA ARG A 48 3.89 11.54 -8.43
C ARG A 48 3.46 10.29 -9.19
N SER A 49 4.39 9.36 -9.43
CA SER A 49 4.09 8.07 -10.07
C SER A 49 3.10 7.24 -9.23
N PHE A 50 3.30 7.15 -7.92
CA PHE A 50 2.36 6.50 -7.01
C PHE A 50 0.97 7.13 -7.07
N GLN A 51 0.90 8.47 -6.99
CA GLN A 51 -0.38 9.20 -7.04
C GLN A 51 -1.11 8.97 -8.37
N LYS A 52 -0.39 9.06 -9.49
CA LYS A 52 -0.95 8.82 -10.83
C LYS A 52 -1.45 7.39 -10.99
N SER A 53 -0.69 6.40 -10.52
CA SER A 53 -1.06 4.99 -10.61
C SER A 53 -2.26 4.66 -9.71
N SER A 54 -2.32 5.22 -8.51
CA SER A 54 -3.48 5.07 -7.62
C SER A 54 -4.75 5.69 -8.22
N LEU A 55 -4.66 6.86 -8.84
CA LEU A 55 -5.81 7.47 -9.53
C LEU A 55 -6.27 6.63 -10.73
N LYS A 56 -5.34 6.07 -11.50
CA LYS A 56 -5.67 5.14 -12.59
C LYS A 56 -6.38 3.88 -12.07
N GLN A 57 -5.91 3.33 -10.97
CA GLN A 57 -6.59 2.17 -10.36
C GLN A 57 -8.00 2.55 -9.89
N LEU A 58 -8.19 3.70 -9.26
CA LEU A 58 -9.52 4.15 -8.85
C LEU A 58 -10.46 4.39 -10.03
N SER A 59 -9.95 4.62 -11.26
CA SER A 59 -10.82 4.74 -12.44
C SER A 59 -11.58 3.45 -12.77
N ILE A 60 -11.11 2.30 -12.26
CA ILE A 60 -11.80 1.01 -12.40
C ILE A 60 -13.18 1.03 -11.73
N LEU A 61 -13.38 1.87 -10.72
CA LEU A 61 -14.67 2.00 -10.03
C LEU A 61 -15.82 2.35 -10.99
N HIS A 62 -15.54 3.01 -12.11
CA HIS A 62 -16.54 3.27 -13.15
C HIS A 62 -17.05 2.02 -13.87
N SER A 63 -16.28 0.93 -13.86
CA SER A 63 -16.69 -0.34 -14.46
C SER A 63 -17.47 -1.25 -13.52
N LEU A 64 -17.58 -0.85 -12.25
CA LEU A 64 -18.33 -1.57 -11.23
C LEU A 64 -19.73 -0.97 -11.13
N ASP A 65 -20.74 -1.83 -11.01
CA ASP A 65 -22.12 -1.39 -10.76
C ASP A 65 -22.28 -0.97 -9.29
N LEU A 66 -21.85 0.26 -8.98
CA LEU A 66 -21.84 0.82 -7.64
C LEU A 66 -23.00 1.80 -7.44
N PRO A 67 -23.70 1.76 -6.31
CA PRO A 67 -24.79 2.69 -6.03
C PRO A 67 -24.27 4.12 -5.90
N GLN A 68 -25.13 5.10 -6.16
CA GLN A 68 -24.76 6.52 -6.08
C GLN A 68 -24.23 6.91 -4.69
N SER A 69 -24.74 6.31 -3.60
CA SER A 69 -24.28 6.53 -2.22
C SER A 69 -22.80 6.21 -2.03
N PHE A 70 -22.25 5.25 -2.78
CA PHE A 70 -20.84 4.88 -2.70
C PHE A 70 -19.88 6.05 -2.99
N TYR A 71 -20.23 6.93 -3.93
CA TYR A 71 -19.33 8.02 -4.36
C TYR A 71 -19.19 9.14 -3.32
N SER A 72 -19.98 9.15 -2.26
CA SER A 72 -19.85 10.06 -1.11
C SER A 72 -19.09 9.45 0.08
N THR A 73 -18.67 8.19 -0.02
CA THR A 73 -18.03 7.46 1.07
C THR A 73 -16.55 7.80 1.24
N SER A 74 -15.97 7.26 2.30
CA SER A 74 -14.56 7.42 2.61
C SER A 74 -13.75 6.18 2.19
N ILE A 75 -12.45 6.40 1.95
CA ILE A 75 -11.43 5.34 1.80
C ILE A 75 -10.74 5.16 3.15
N LEU A 76 -10.87 4.00 3.76
CA LEU A 76 -10.12 3.62 4.95
C LEU A 76 -8.81 2.94 4.56
N THR A 77 -7.68 3.55 4.92
CA THR A 77 -6.35 2.96 4.69
C THR A 77 -5.79 2.37 5.97
N VAL A 78 -5.53 1.07 5.96
CA VAL A 78 -4.92 0.34 7.09
C VAL A 78 -3.45 0.12 6.78
N GLY A 79 -2.57 0.88 7.43
CA GLY A 79 -1.13 0.88 7.13
C GLY A 79 -0.28 1.39 8.27
N GLY A 80 1.03 1.48 8.03
CA GLY A 80 2.03 1.95 8.97
C GLY A 80 1.78 3.35 9.53
N SER A 81 2.70 3.83 10.38
CA SER A 81 2.55 5.16 10.99
C SER A 81 2.98 6.27 10.05
N THR A 82 2.21 7.37 10.03
CA THR A 82 2.62 8.61 9.35
C THR A 82 3.62 9.44 10.15
N LYS A 83 3.97 9.00 11.36
CA LYS A 83 4.99 9.65 12.18
C LYS A 83 6.38 9.23 11.71
N LEU A 84 6.93 10.03 10.78
CA LEU A 84 8.24 9.81 10.20
C LEU A 84 9.36 10.20 11.16
N ASN A 85 10.55 9.62 10.99
CA ASN A 85 11.75 9.93 11.72
C ASN A 85 12.54 11.01 10.96
N TYR A 86 12.71 12.18 11.58
CA TYR A 86 13.47 13.28 11.03
C TYR A 86 14.94 13.14 11.43
N LYS A 87 15.83 13.11 10.45
CA LYS A 87 17.28 13.13 10.59
C LYS A 87 17.81 14.47 10.11
N GLU A 88 19.07 14.78 10.35
CA GLU A 88 19.68 16.04 9.92
C GLU A 88 19.60 16.27 8.41
N THR A 89 19.80 15.20 7.62
CA THR A 89 19.89 15.28 6.14
C THR A 89 18.63 14.81 5.43
N HIS A 90 17.81 13.97 6.06
CA HIS A 90 16.66 13.32 5.39
C HIS A 90 15.55 12.93 6.39
N VAL A 91 14.48 12.41 5.86
CA VAL A 91 13.32 11.89 6.61
C VAL A 91 13.12 10.42 6.25
N GLU A 92 12.97 9.54 7.23
CA GLU A 92 12.78 8.12 7.01
C GLU A 92 11.53 7.57 7.70
N GLY A 93 10.94 6.51 7.15
CA GLY A 93 9.78 5.82 7.72
C GLY A 93 9.11 4.88 6.72
N ASP A 94 7.93 4.37 7.07
CA ASP A 94 7.16 3.52 6.19
C ASP A 94 6.76 4.26 4.90
N LEU A 95 6.82 3.59 3.74
CA LEU A 95 6.39 4.18 2.47
C LEU A 95 4.94 4.71 2.56
N SER A 96 4.03 3.93 3.12
CA SER A 96 2.63 4.33 3.31
C SER A 96 2.50 5.62 4.13
N GLY A 97 3.36 5.80 5.14
CA GLY A 97 3.43 7.02 5.93
C GLY A 97 3.94 8.22 5.10
N ILE A 98 4.97 8.01 4.28
CA ILE A 98 5.50 9.04 3.38
C ILE A 98 4.43 9.45 2.35
N LEU A 99 3.79 8.49 1.67
CA LEU A 99 2.76 8.75 0.67
C LEU A 99 1.55 9.47 1.28
N LYS A 100 1.11 9.06 2.46
CA LYS A 100 -0.02 9.72 3.15
C LYS A 100 0.27 11.17 3.50
N LYS A 101 1.53 11.52 3.82
CA LYS A 101 1.94 12.91 4.04
C LYS A 101 1.81 13.78 2.77
N HIS A 102 1.87 13.14 1.60
CA HIS A 102 1.72 13.80 0.28
C HIS A 102 0.30 13.66 -0.30
N THR A 103 -0.68 13.18 0.48
CA THR A 103 -2.08 13.15 0.05
C THR A 103 -2.56 14.58 -0.18
N SER A 104 -3.26 14.79 -1.31
CA SER A 104 -3.86 16.09 -1.64
C SER A 104 -4.83 16.53 -0.54
N PHE A 105 -4.84 17.83 -0.22
CA PHE A 105 -5.80 18.39 0.75
C PHE A 105 -7.25 18.17 0.34
N ILE A 106 -7.54 18.11 -0.97
CA ILE A 106 -8.88 17.81 -1.52
C ILE A 106 -9.32 16.39 -1.19
N ALA A 107 -8.39 15.43 -1.19
CA ALA A 107 -8.69 14.03 -0.87
C ALA A 107 -8.75 13.75 0.64
N THR A 108 -8.19 14.62 1.48
CA THR A 108 -8.09 14.42 2.92
C THR A 108 -9.47 14.20 3.60
N PRO A 109 -10.55 14.93 3.27
CA PRO A 109 -11.87 14.70 3.87
C PRO A 109 -12.44 13.30 3.60
N PHE A 110 -12.05 12.67 2.50
CA PHE A 110 -12.51 11.35 2.08
C PHE A 110 -11.57 10.21 2.52
N THR A 111 -10.51 10.50 3.29
CA THR A 111 -9.57 9.49 3.75
C THR A 111 -9.66 9.24 5.26
N ARG A 112 -9.67 7.94 5.63
CA ARG A 112 -9.66 7.47 7.03
C ARG A 112 -8.47 6.52 7.25
N PRO A 113 -8.01 6.35 8.48
CA PRO A 113 -8.25 7.24 9.59
C PRO A 113 -7.57 8.60 9.34
N GLY A 114 -8.07 9.66 9.94
CA GLY A 114 -7.46 11.01 9.83
C GLY A 114 -6.03 11.06 10.41
N ALA A 115 -5.34 12.19 10.22
CA ALA A 115 -3.91 12.35 10.55
C ALA A 115 -3.55 11.97 12.00
N ARG A 116 -4.43 12.30 12.96
CA ARG A 116 -4.21 11.99 14.39
C ARG A 116 -4.04 10.49 14.63
N ILE A 117 -4.95 9.65 14.11
CA ILE A 117 -4.90 8.19 14.30
C ILE A 117 -3.79 7.59 13.45
N SER A 118 -3.63 8.06 12.21
CA SER A 118 -2.55 7.60 11.32
C SER A 118 -1.16 7.82 11.90
N GLY A 119 -0.96 8.85 12.72
CA GLY A 119 0.31 9.15 13.38
C GLY A 119 0.63 8.25 14.58
N VAL A 120 -0.29 7.42 15.05
CA VAL A 120 -0.04 6.51 16.18
C VAL A 120 0.95 5.43 15.75
N LYS A 121 2.04 5.26 16.52
CA LYS A 121 3.08 4.25 16.23
C LYS A 121 2.69 2.87 16.75
N ASP A 122 2.09 2.82 17.93
CA ASP A 122 1.60 1.58 18.53
C ASP A 122 0.44 1.03 17.71
N TRP A 123 0.63 -0.18 17.19
CA TRP A 123 -0.32 -0.81 16.28
C TRP A 123 -1.63 -1.18 16.96
N SER A 124 -1.57 -1.77 18.15
CA SER A 124 -2.77 -2.14 18.90
C SER A 124 -3.62 -0.92 19.24
N LYS A 125 -2.98 0.11 19.79
CA LYS A 125 -3.64 1.39 20.10
C LYS A 125 -4.24 2.07 18.87
N LYS A 126 -3.56 1.98 17.72
CA LYS A 126 -4.10 2.50 16.45
C LYS A 126 -5.38 1.78 16.05
N LEU A 127 -5.39 0.45 16.12
CA LEU A 127 -6.57 -0.35 15.83
C LEU A 127 -7.73 -0.02 16.78
N ASP A 128 -7.47 0.08 18.08
CA ASP A 128 -8.49 0.41 19.09
C ASP A 128 -9.13 1.78 18.79
N LEU A 129 -8.33 2.77 18.42
CA LEU A 129 -8.83 4.09 18.00
C LEU A 129 -9.64 4.05 16.71
N ILE A 130 -9.30 3.17 15.77
CA ILE A 130 -10.09 2.97 14.55
C ILE A 130 -11.42 2.32 14.90
N VAL A 131 -11.40 1.27 15.72
CA VAL A 131 -12.62 0.57 16.21
C VAL A 131 -13.57 1.58 16.88
N GLU A 132 -13.08 2.39 17.82
CA GLU A 132 -13.87 3.43 18.50
C GLU A 132 -14.52 4.44 17.53
N LYS A 133 -13.86 4.76 16.44
CA LYS A 133 -14.35 5.75 15.45
C LYS A 133 -15.14 5.14 14.29
N ALA A 134 -15.09 3.82 14.13
CA ALA A 134 -15.71 3.09 13.02
C ALA A 134 -17.19 3.47 12.77
N PRO A 135 -18.06 3.62 13.81
CA PRO A 135 -19.48 3.97 13.61
C PRO A 135 -19.68 5.38 13.04
N LYS A 136 -18.67 6.26 13.10
CA LYS A 136 -18.76 7.64 12.63
C LYS A 136 -18.32 7.79 11.17
N TRP A 137 -17.91 6.71 10.53
CA TRP A 137 -17.37 6.71 9.17
C TRP A 137 -18.27 5.92 8.24
N ASP A 138 -18.62 6.53 7.12
CA ASP A 138 -19.19 5.80 5.99
C ASP A 138 -18.02 5.37 5.09
N VAL A 139 -17.66 4.08 5.15
CA VAL A 139 -16.51 3.50 4.45
C VAL A 139 -17.01 2.74 3.22
N GLY A 140 -16.62 3.19 2.04
CA GLY A 140 -16.93 2.49 0.77
C GLY A 140 -15.77 1.65 0.26
N ILE A 141 -14.54 2.08 0.58
CA ILE A 141 -13.32 1.37 0.19
C ILE A 141 -12.46 1.13 1.42
N ILE A 142 -12.01 -0.10 1.61
CA ILE A 142 -10.92 -0.42 2.53
C ILE A 142 -9.65 -0.73 1.74
N ALA A 143 -8.48 -0.25 2.18
CA ALA A 143 -7.22 -0.48 1.50
C ALA A 143 -6.11 -0.86 2.48
N GLY A 144 -5.37 -1.91 2.17
CA GLY A 144 -4.24 -2.37 2.98
C GLY A 144 -3.96 -3.87 2.85
N ILE A 145 -2.99 -4.33 3.63
CA ILE A 145 -2.57 -5.74 3.65
C ILE A 145 -3.71 -6.61 4.21
N PRO A 146 -4.02 -7.78 3.60
CA PRO A 146 -5.13 -8.64 4.00
C PRO A 146 -5.20 -8.96 5.49
N SER A 147 -4.11 -9.39 6.09
CA SER A 147 -4.07 -9.73 7.51
C SER A 147 -4.50 -8.57 8.43
N TRP A 148 -4.12 -7.34 8.07
CA TRP A 148 -4.43 -6.16 8.88
C TRP A 148 -5.87 -5.68 8.71
N CYS A 149 -6.36 -5.67 7.48
CA CYS A 149 -7.72 -5.23 7.18
C CYS A 149 -8.75 -6.20 7.75
N ILE A 150 -8.54 -7.50 7.59
CA ILE A 150 -9.44 -8.53 8.11
C ILE A 150 -9.47 -8.51 9.65
N MET A 151 -8.29 -8.47 10.29
CA MET A 151 -8.19 -8.36 11.74
C MET A 151 -8.90 -7.10 12.29
N LEU A 152 -8.82 -5.98 11.58
CA LEU A 152 -9.55 -4.77 11.94
C LEU A 152 -11.06 -4.97 11.83
N MET A 153 -11.55 -5.54 10.72
CA MET A 153 -12.98 -5.81 10.54
C MET A 153 -13.52 -6.79 11.59
N GLU A 154 -12.77 -7.85 11.89
CA GLU A 154 -13.12 -8.81 12.97
C GLU A 154 -13.22 -8.12 14.33
N ARG A 155 -12.25 -7.22 14.66
CA ARG A 155 -12.31 -6.46 15.92
C ARG A 155 -13.52 -5.54 15.98
N ILE A 156 -13.90 -4.89 14.87
CA ILE A 156 -15.09 -4.04 14.82
C ILE A 156 -16.36 -4.87 15.03
N VAL A 157 -16.51 -5.97 14.28
CA VAL A 157 -17.64 -6.89 14.39
C VAL A 157 -17.79 -7.40 15.83
N ALA A 158 -16.69 -7.88 16.42
CA ALA A 158 -16.70 -8.37 17.79
C ALA A 158 -16.99 -7.27 18.83
N HIS A 159 -16.41 -6.08 18.68
CA HIS A 159 -16.55 -4.98 19.64
C HIS A 159 -17.99 -4.44 19.73
N TYR A 160 -18.69 -4.39 18.59
CA TYR A 160 -20.06 -3.88 18.51
C TYR A 160 -21.11 -5.00 18.49
N ASN A 161 -20.70 -6.27 18.62
CA ASN A 161 -21.58 -7.46 18.56
C ASN A 161 -22.46 -7.46 17.30
N LEU A 162 -21.83 -7.32 16.13
CA LEU A 162 -22.47 -7.26 14.82
C LEU A 162 -22.48 -8.65 14.17
N ASP A 163 -23.39 -8.88 13.23
CA ASP A 163 -23.39 -10.09 12.39
C ASP A 163 -22.34 -9.99 11.27
N SER A 164 -22.10 -8.76 10.79
CA SER A 164 -21.12 -8.49 9.71
C SER A 164 -20.58 -7.07 9.77
N ILE A 165 -19.52 -6.80 9.02
CA ILE A 165 -18.99 -5.45 8.87
C ILE A 165 -19.94 -4.51 8.13
N HIS A 166 -20.88 -5.05 7.33
CA HIS A 166 -21.87 -4.23 6.62
C HIS A 166 -22.94 -3.63 7.54
N ASP A 167 -23.08 -4.12 8.77
CA ASP A 167 -23.99 -3.53 9.74
C ASP A 167 -23.51 -2.16 10.22
N ILE A 168 -22.20 -1.88 10.11
CA ILE A 168 -21.60 -0.60 10.45
C ILE A 168 -21.15 0.19 9.24
N TRP A 169 -20.72 -0.51 8.16
CA TRP A 169 -20.33 0.09 6.88
C TRP A 169 -21.16 -0.47 5.73
N PRO A 170 -22.42 -0.08 5.62
CA PRO A 170 -23.33 -0.63 4.60
C PRO A 170 -22.89 -0.30 3.17
N ASN A 171 -22.08 0.73 2.98
CA ASN A 171 -21.54 1.13 1.69
C ASN A 171 -20.13 0.57 1.40
N LEU A 172 -19.64 -0.40 2.16
CA LEU A 172 -18.38 -1.07 1.85
C LEU A 172 -18.56 -1.99 0.64
N TYR A 173 -18.06 -1.59 -0.50
CA TYR A 173 -18.18 -2.30 -1.79
C TYR A 173 -16.84 -2.76 -2.35
N VAL A 174 -15.72 -2.16 -1.93
CA VAL A 174 -14.43 -2.42 -2.56
C VAL A 174 -13.34 -2.61 -1.52
N TYR A 175 -12.52 -3.63 -1.74
CA TYR A 175 -11.29 -3.85 -0.98
C TYR A 175 -10.09 -3.81 -1.94
N VAL A 176 -9.23 -2.81 -1.77
CA VAL A 176 -7.96 -2.68 -2.46
C VAL A 176 -6.88 -3.34 -1.61
N HIS A 177 -6.36 -4.46 -2.04
CA HIS A 177 -5.38 -5.24 -1.29
C HIS A 177 -4.04 -5.35 -2.04
N GLY A 178 -3.01 -5.81 -1.37
CA GLY A 178 -1.69 -6.03 -1.95
C GLY A 178 -0.66 -6.43 -0.91
N GLY A 179 0.57 -6.60 -1.34
CA GLY A 179 1.70 -6.97 -0.49
C GLY A 179 1.82 -8.47 -0.19
N VAL A 180 0.71 -9.21 -0.27
CA VAL A 180 0.65 -10.68 -0.15
C VAL A 180 -0.46 -11.23 -1.03
N PHE A 181 -0.36 -12.50 -1.38
CA PHE A 181 -1.39 -13.20 -2.14
C PHE A 181 -2.69 -13.32 -1.33
N MET A 182 -3.83 -13.06 -1.95
CA MET A 182 -5.12 -12.92 -1.25
C MET A 182 -5.79 -14.26 -0.92
N ASP A 183 -5.58 -15.31 -1.74
CA ASP A 183 -6.32 -16.59 -1.62
C ASP A 183 -6.35 -17.18 -0.21
N PRO A 184 -5.25 -17.20 0.57
CA PRO A 184 -5.27 -17.73 1.93
C PRO A 184 -6.19 -16.96 2.89
N TYR A 185 -6.58 -15.76 2.54
CA TYR A 185 -7.38 -14.86 3.38
C TYR A 185 -8.86 -14.81 3.00
N ILE A 186 -9.25 -15.36 1.83
CA ILE A 186 -10.61 -15.26 1.29
C ILE A 186 -11.65 -15.86 2.25
N GLN A 187 -11.40 -17.04 2.79
CA GLN A 187 -12.35 -17.67 3.72
C GLN A 187 -12.59 -16.79 4.95
N ARG A 188 -11.51 -16.29 5.54
CA ARG A 188 -11.57 -15.45 6.72
C ARG A 188 -12.23 -14.09 6.44
N LEU A 189 -11.97 -13.51 5.25
CA LEU A 189 -12.66 -12.31 4.80
C LEU A 189 -14.18 -12.53 4.69
N ASN A 190 -14.60 -13.63 4.06
CA ASN A 190 -16.01 -13.94 3.87
C ASN A 190 -16.78 -14.12 5.19
N LEU A 191 -16.11 -14.53 6.28
CA LEU A 191 -16.74 -14.65 7.59
C LEU A 191 -17.14 -13.31 8.22
N VAL A 192 -16.47 -12.21 7.85
CA VAL A 192 -16.77 -10.87 8.38
C VAL A 192 -17.64 -10.03 7.44
N LEU A 193 -17.83 -10.50 6.20
CA LEU A 193 -18.64 -9.83 5.20
C LEU A 193 -20.09 -10.32 5.23
N GLY A 194 -21.08 -9.44 5.23
CA GLY A 194 -22.50 -9.79 5.06
C GLY A 194 -22.91 -9.97 3.59
N ARG A 195 -22.06 -9.56 2.65
CA ARG A 195 -22.22 -9.74 1.21
C ARG A 195 -20.86 -9.65 0.49
N PRO A 196 -20.74 -10.21 -0.72
CA PRO A 196 -19.53 -10.07 -1.53
C PRO A 196 -19.18 -8.60 -1.82
N ILE A 197 -17.87 -8.31 -1.91
CA ILE A 197 -17.32 -7.01 -2.31
C ILE A 197 -16.31 -7.20 -3.43
N GLY A 198 -16.06 -6.13 -4.21
CA GLY A 198 -15.05 -6.15 -5.26
C GLY A 198 -13.64 -6.19 -4.64
N LEU A 199 -12.83 -7.15 -5.08
CA LEU A 199 -11.42 -7.26 -4.69
C LEU A 199 -10.55 -6.70 -5.81
N LEU A 200 -9.64 -5.79 -5.48
CA LEU A 200 -8.70 -5.16 -6.41
C LEU A 200 -7.28 -5.34 -5.90
N ASP A 201 -6.50 -6.15 -6.60
CA ASP A 201 -5.12 -6.41 -6.24
C ASP A 201 -4.17 -5.31 -6.72
N THR A 202 -3.14 -5.02 -5.91
CA THR A 202 -2.10 -4.05 -6.21
C THR A 202 -0.72 -4.61 -5.95
N TYR A 203 0.20 -4.38 -6.87
CA TYR A 203 1.62 -4.61 -6.64
C TYR A 203 2.32 -3.27 -6.37
N LEU A 204 2.28 -2.88 -5.10
CA LEU A 204 2.93 -1.69 -4.58
C LEU A 204 4.00 -2.10 -3.57
N ALA A 205 5.26 -1.74 -3.84
CA ALA A 205 6.40 -1.99 -2.96
C ALA A 205 7.13 -0.67 -2.65
N SER A 206 8.09 -0.72 -1.73
CA SER A 206 8.89 0.47 -1.39
C SER A 206 9.68 1.01 -2.57
N GLU A 207 9.96 0.16 -3.55
CA GLU A 207 10.71 0.44 -4.77
C GLU A 207 9.86 1.05 -5.88
N GLY A 208 8.54 0.86 -5.87
CA GLY A 208 7.67 1.39 -6.90
C GLY A 208 6.25 0.82 -6.91
N TYR A 209 5.41 1.40 -7.76
CA TYR A 209 4.08 0.90 -8.07
C TYR A 209 4.16 0.11 -9.38
N PHE A 210 4.18 -1.21 -9.30
CA PHE A 210 4.50 -2.07 -10.45
C PHE A 210 3.27 -2.45 -11.26
N GLY A 211 2.15 -2.72 -10.62
CA GLY A 211 0.95 -3.17 -11.28
C GLY A 211 -0.31 -3.10 -10.42
N TYR A 212 -1.44 -3.25 -11.08
CA TYR A 212 -2.74 -3.38 -10.43
C TYR A 212 -3.70 -4.20 -11.29
N GLN A 213 -4.70 -4.77 -10.65
CA GLN A 213 -5.79 -5.49 -11.31
C GLN A 213 -6.77 -4.50 -11.95
N GLU A 214 -7.09 -4.71 -13.23
CA GLU A 214 -7.97 -3.80 -13.99
C GLU A 214 -9.46 -4.19 -13.93
N LYS A 215 -9.77 -5.42 -13.54
CA LYS A 215 -11.15 -5.93 -13.40
C LYS A 215 -11.20 -6.86 -12.20
N THR A 216 -12.25 -6.79 -11.40
CA THR A 216 -12.42 -7.61 -10.20
C THR A 216 -12.44 -9.12 -10.47
N GLU A 217 -12.88 -9.54 -11.66
CA GLU A 217 -12.99 -10.96 -12.06
C GLU A 217 -11.74 -11.48 -12.78
N GLN A 218 -10.82 -10.59 -13.14
CA GLN A 218 -9.62 -10.96 -13.88
C GLN A 218 -8.55 -11.48 -12.93
N LYS A 219 -8.01 -12.68 -13.20
CA LYS A 219 -6.80 -13.14 -12.53
C LYS A 219 -5.57 -12.40 -13.08
N GLY A 220 -4.73 -11.90 -12.17
CA GLY A 220 -3.51 -11.21 -12.51
C GLY A 220 -3.64 -9.69 -12.60
N MET A 221 -2.49 -9.02 -12.64
CA MET A 221 -2.35 -7.57 -12.65
C MET A 221 -1.77 -7.08 -13.96
N ARG A 222 -2.17 -5.90 -14.37
CA ARG A 222 -1.50 -5.18 -15.46
C ARG A 222 -0.21 -4.57 -14.96
N LEU A 223 0.91 -4.90 -15.60
CA LEU A 223 2.20 -4.27 -15.37
C LEU A 223 2.21 -2.84 -15.93
N LEU A 224 2.72 -1.89 -15.14
CA LEU A 224 2.77 -0.48 -15.49
C LEU A 224 4.12 -0.12 -16.13
N LEU A 225 4.25 -0.32 -17.43
CA LEU A 225 5.51 -0.10 -18.17
C LEU A 225 5.89 1.37 -18.34
N ASN A 226 4.98 2.32 -18.11
CA ASN A 226 5.18 3.75 -18.37
C ASN A 226 5.06 4.62 -17.10
N ASN A 227 5.48 4.13 -15.97
CA ASN A 227 5.39 4.82 -14.68
C ASN A 227 6.75 5.27 -14.10
N GLY A 228 7.79 5.32 -14.95
CA GLY A 228 9.14 5.75 -14.56
C GLY A 228 10.01 4.64 -13.98
N ILE A 229 9.61 3.38 -14.11
CA ILE A 229 10.40 2.21 -13.74
C ILE A 229 10.97 1.60 -15.02
N PHE A 230 12.27 1.30 -15.00
CA PHE A 230 12.91 0.51 -16.04
C PHE A 230 12.76 -0.98 -15.73
N PHE A 231 12.27 -1.74 -16.69
CA PHE A 231 12.04 -3.18 -16.55
C PHE A 231 12.99 -3.95 -17.48
N GLU A 232 13.63 -4.96 -16.93
CA GLU A 232 14.35 -5.99 -17.65
C GLU A 232 13.65 -7.32 -17.44
N PHE A 233 13.39 -8.06 -18.51
CA PHE A 233 12.70 -9.35 -18.45
C PHE A 233 13.67 -10.45 -18.83
N ILE A 234 13.86 -11.40 -17.93
CA ILE A 234 14.69 -12.57 -18.14
C ILE A 234 13.79 -13.80 -18.13
N PRO A 235 13.77 -14.63 -19.18
CA PRO A 235 12.98 -15.86 -19.20
C PRO A 235 13.31 -16.75 -18.00
N PHE A 236 12.29 -17.16 -17.24
CA PHE A 236 12.49 -18.02 -16.07
C PHE A 236 12.64 -19.47 -16.53
N ASN A 237 13.88 -19.87 -16.77
CA ASN A 237 14.28 -21.23 -17.19
C ASN A 237 15.63 -21.60 -16.56
N THR A 238 16.03 -22.86 -16.75
CA THR A 238 17.29 -23.42 -16.22
C THR A 238 18.54 -22.82 -16.85
N ASP A 239 18.45 -22.18 -18.00
CA ASP A 239 19.59 -21.52 -18.63
C ASP A 239 19.94 -20.21 -17.93
N ASN A 240 18.91 -19.49 -17.49
CA ASN A 240 19.02 -18.16 -16.88
C ASN A 240 19.07 -18.18 -15.35
N PHE A 241 18.50 -19.21 -14.70
CA PHE A 241 18.45 -19.31 -13.24
C PHE A 241 19.12 -20.58 -12.74
N ASP A 242 19.75 -20.51 -11.58
CA ASP A 242 20.27 -21.68 -10.88
C ASP A 242 19.15 -22.42 -10.09
N GLU A 243 19.50 -23.53 -9.46
CA GLU A 243 18.58 -24.35 -8.65
C GLU A 243 17.99 -23.62 -7.43
N ASN A 244 18.61 -22.52 -6.99
CA ASN A 244 18.14 -21.67 -5.91
C ASN A 244 17.31 -20.47 -6.42
N GLY A 245 17.05 -20.38 -7.74
CA GLY A 245 16.31 -19.27 -8.36
C GLY A 245 17.13 -17.98 -8.46
N VAL A 246 18.47 -18.06 -8.41
CA VAL A 246 19.34 -16.90 -8.60
C VAL A 246 19.71 -16.75 -10.06
N VAL A 247 19.64 -15.51 -10.57
CA VAL A 247 19.99 -15.19 -11.95
C VAL A 247 21.47 -15.49 -12.20
N LYS A 248 21.75 -16.28 -13.24
CA LYS A 248 23.12 -16.59 -13.67
C LYS A 248 23.76 -15.36 -14.33
N LYS A 249 25.10 -15.25 -14.24
CA LYS A 249 25.84 -14.10 -14.79
C LYS A 249 25.66 -13.89 -16.30
N ASN A 250 25.34 -14.94 -17.04
CA ASN A 250 25.20 -14.94 -18.50
C ASN A 250 23.73 -15.09 -18.93
N ALA A 251 22.77 -14.79 -18.05
CA ALA A 251 21.34 -14.81 -18.38
C ALA A 251 21.00 -13.77 -19.47
N SER A 252 20.17 -14.15 -20.44
CA SER A 252 19.78 -13.33 -21.60
C SER A 252 18.28 -13.43 -21.89
#